data_d5fcc89f0af88e9bddd239aa4b6b4a7b
#
_entry.id   d5fcc89f0af88e9bddd239aa4b6b4a7b
#
_cell.length_a   1.000
_cell.length_b   1.000
_cell.length_c   1.000
_cell.angle_alpha   90.00
_cell.angle_beta   90.00
_cell.angle_gamma   90.00
#
_symmetry.space_group_name_H-M   'P 1'
#
loop_
_entity.id
_entity.type
_entity.pdbx_description
1 polymer ?
#
loop_
_entity_poly.entity_id
_entity_poly.type
_entity_poly.pdbx_seq_one_letter_code
_entity_poly.pdbx_strand_id
1 'polypeptide(L)'
;MSEKIAVIGSNSFSGSNFVDYVLKEGAEVVGISRSPEPDCVFLPYKKRQNPGFSFYQFDLNHDLDKIVNVIRDFRPDYVINFAAQGMVAESWQHPEHWFQTNAVANVSLHDRLRKCDFLKKYVHVSTPEVYGSCSGLVKENISYVPSTPYAVSRAAADMSLMSFYRTYGFPVVF
;
A
#
# COMPACT_ATOMS: atom_id res chain seq x y z
N MET A 1 14.41 -12.24 -16.82
CA MET A 1 12.96 -12.34 -16.55
C MET A 1 12.52 -10.97 -16.08
N SER A 2 11.38 -10.47 -16.55
CA SER A 2 10.79 -9.21 -16.07
C SER A 2 10.38 -9.35 -14.61
N GLU A 3 10.54 -8.28 -13.81
CA GLU A 3 10.06 -8.27 -12.43
C GLU A 3 8.54 -8.21 -12.40
N LYS A 4 7.94 -8.90 -11.44
CA LYS A 4 6.49 -8.91 -11.22
C LYS A 4 6.14 -8.06 -10.00
N ILE A 5 5.25 -7.09 -10.17
CA ILE A 5 4.92 -6.11 -9.14
C ILE A 5 3.40 -6.03 -8.94
N ALA A 6 2.93 -6.20 -7.72
CA ALA A 6 1.55 -5.90 -7.35
C ALA A 6 1.49 -4.53 -6.67
N VAL A 7 0.58 -3.66 -7.15
CA VAL A 7 0.41 -2.29 -6.64
C VAL A 7 -0.99 -2.14 -6.06
N ILE A 8 -1.10 -2.04 -4.74
CA ILE A 8 -2.36 -1.77 -4.04
C ILE A 8 -2.50 -0.26 -3.90
N GLY A 9 -3.64 0.29 -4.33
CA GLY A 9 -3.84 1.73 -4.48
C GLY A 9 -3.29 2.26 -5.82
N SER A 10 -3.31 1.44 -6.87
CA SER A 10 -2.80 1.77 -8.22
C SER A 10 -3.46 2.97 -8.88
N ASN A 11 -4.70 3.33 -8.47
CA ASN A 11 -5.43 4.51 -8.98
C ASN A 11 -5.12 5.80 -8.22
N SER A 12 -4.36 5.75 -7.12
CA SER A 12 -3.94 6.95 -6.42
C SER A 12 -2.93 7.75 -7.25
N PHE A 13 -2.76 9.04 -6.94
CA PHE A 13 -1.76 9.88 -7.62
C PHE A 13 -0.38 9.23 -7.62
N SER A 14 0.13 8.84 -6.45
CA SER A 14 1.44 8.20 -6.34
C SER A 14 1.47 6.82 -6.97
N GLY A 15 0.44 5.99 -6.71
CA GLY A 15 0.34 4.64 -7.26
C GLY A 15 0.31 4.61 -8.79
N SER A 16 -0.47 5.50 -9.42
CA SER A 16 -0.57 5.54 -10.89
C SER A 16 0.72 5.99 -11.58
N ASN A 17 1.44 6.94 -10.97
CA ASN A 17 2.75 7.36 -11.45
C ASN A 17 3.80 6.26 -11.26
N PHE A 18 3.76 5.55 -10.14
CA PHE A 18 4.64 4.41 -9.90
C PHE A 18 4.38 3.27 -10.92
N VAL A 19 3.11 2.93 -11.16
CA VAL A 19 2.73 1.95 -12.19
C VAL A 19 3.29 2.35 -13.57
N ASP A 20 3.11 3.60 -13.99
CA ASP A 20 3.65 4.10 -15.26
C ASP A 20 5.18 3.97 -15.32
N TYR A 21 5.87 4.27 -14.23
CA TYR A 21 7.32 4.17 -14.14
C TYR A 21 7.80 2.72 -14.32
N VAL A 22 7.28 1.78 -13.53
CA VAL A 22 7.77 0.40 -13.56
C VAL A 22 7.38 -0.34 -14.84
N LEU A 23 6.25 0.01 -15.47
CA LEU A 23 5.90 -0.50 -16.79
C LEU A 23 6.87 -0.02 -17.89
N LYS A 24 7.40 1.21 -17.77
CA LYS A 24 8.47 1.71 -18.66
C LYS A 24 9.76 0.95 -18.51
N GLU A 25 10.06 0.49 -17.30
CA GLU A 25 11.23 -0.34 -17.00
C GLU A 25 11.03 -1.82 -17.39
N GLY A 26 9.87 -2.17 -17.96
CA GLY A 26 9.59 -3.51 -18.47
C GLY A 26 9.05 -4.50 -17.45
N ALA A 27 8.58 -4.04 -16.28
CA ALA A 27 7.93 -4.89 -15.30
C ALA A 27 6.55 -5.38 -15.77
N GLU A 28 6.11 -6.54 -15.27
CA GLU A 28 4.72 -6.97 -15.31
C GLU A 28 4.01 -6.49 -14.04
N VAL A 29 2.84 -5.88 -14.18
CA VAL A 29 2.17 -5.20 -13.06
C VAL A 29 0.71 -5.61 -12.91
N VAL A 30 0.32 -5.92 -11.68
CA VAL A 30 -1.08 -6.03 -11.26
C VAL A 30 -1.42 -4.82 -10.39
N GLY A 31 -2.39 -4.03 -10.84
CA GLY A 31 -2.94 -2.90 -10.10
C GLY A 31 -4.23 -3.29 -9.38
N ILE A 32 -4.36 -2.92 -8.11
CA ILE A 32 -5.55 -3.17 -7.29
C ILE A 32 -5.99 -1.86 -6.66
N SER A 33 -7.27 -1.49 -6.80
CA SER A 33 -7.83 -0.30 -6.14
C SER A 33 -9.31 -0.47 -5.86
N ARG A 34 -9.79 0.23 -4.82
CA ARG A 34 -11.18 0.21 -4.39
C ARG A 34 -12.15 0.78 -5.44
N SER A 35 -11.79 1.90 -6.02
CA SER A 35 -12.59 2.56 -7.07
C SER A 35 -12.24 2.03 -8.45
N PRO A 36 -13.16 2.13 -9.41
CA PRO A 36 -12.82 1.89 -10.82
C PRO A 36 -11.71 2.86 -11.25
N GLU A 37 -11.04 2.50 -12.33
CA GLU A 37 -10.05 3.39 -12.91
C GLU A 37 -10.72 4.71 -13.35
N PRO A 38 -10.22 5.87 -12.91
CA PRO A 38 -10.73 7.18 -13.35
C PRO A 38 -10.39 7.44 -14.83
N ASP A 39 -10.78 8.61 -15.32
CA ASP A 39 -10.43 9.03 -16.68
C ASP A 39 -8.92 8.91 -16.94
N CYS A 40 -8.57 8.51 -18.15
CA CYS A 40 -7.19 8.24 -18.57
C CYS A 40 -6.24 9.46 -18.40
N VAL A 41 -6.78 10.68 -18.33
CA VAL A 41 -6.00 11.90 -18.05
C VAL A 41 -5.31 11.83 -16.69
N PHE A 42 -5.89 11.13 -15.72
CA PHE A 42 -5.35 10.95 -14.37
C PHE A 42 -4.47 9.70 -14.23
N LEU A 43 -4.40 8.85 -15.27
CA LEU A 43 -3.68 7.59 -15.26
C LEU A 43 -2.54 7.60 -16.29
N PRO A 44 -1.33 8.01 -15.90
CA PRO A 44 -0.19 8.12 -16.83
C PRO A 44 0.07 6.84 -17.62
N TYR A 45 -0.09 5.67 -17.00
CA TYR A 45 0.12 4.37 -17.63
C TYR A 45 -0.90 4.01 -18.73
N LYS A 46 -2.06 4.70 -18.80
CA LYS A 46 -3.05 4.52 -19.88
C LYS A 46 -2.77 5.35 -21.14
N LYS A 47 -1.80 6.25 -21.09
CA LYS A 47 -1.42 7.06 -22.28
C LYS A 47 -0.80 6.22 -23.42
N ARG A 48 -0.53 4.96 -23.17
CA ARG A 48 -0.01 3.99 -24.14
C ARG A 48 -0.60 2.60 -23.86
N GLN A 49 -0.54 1.73 -24.83
CA GLN A 49 -0.86 0.32 -24.61
C GLN A 49 0.23 -0.34 -23.75
N ASN A 50 -0.17 -0.96 -22.66
CA ASN A 50 0.71 -1.65 -21.73
C ASN A 50 0.22 -3.11 -21.56
N PRO A 51 0.65 -4.05 -22.40
CA PRO A 51 0.21 -5.45 -22.31
C PRO A 51 0.65 -6.13 -21.01
N GLY A 52 1.65 -5.57 -20.31
CA GLY A 52 2.14 -6.06 -19.02
C GLY A 52 1.33 -5.58 -17.81
N PHE A 53 0.17 -4.91 -18.02
CA PHE A 53 -0.66 -4.38 -16.93
C PHE A 53 -2.04 -5.02 -16.89
N SER A 54 -2.46 -5.44 -15.69
CA SER A 54 -3.83 -5.88 -15.40
C SER A 54 -4.37 -5.13 -14.19
N PHE A 55 -5.65 -4.71 -14.25
CA PHE A 55 -6.31 -3.99 -13.17
C PHE A 55 -7.43 -4.82 -12.54
N TYR A 56 -7.52 -4.79 -11.21
CA TYR A 56 -8.59 -5.39 -10.42
C TYR A 56 -9.22 -4.35 -9.48
N GLN A 57 -10.55 -4.22 -9.57
CA GLN A 57 -11.29 -3.36 -8.66
C GLN A 57 -11.67 -4.16 -7.43
N PHE A 58 -10.90 -4.02 -6.34
CA PHE A 58 -11.16 -4.65 -5.05
C PHE A 58 -10.91 -3.69 -3.90
N ASP A 59 -11.79 -3.75 -2.89
CA ASP A 59 -11.67 -2.99 -1.64
C ASP A 59 -10.93 -3.82 -0.59
N LEU A 60 -9.87 -3.26 -0.03
CA LEU A 60 -9.07 -3.91 1.02
C LEU A 60 -9.90 -4.27 2.26
N ASN A 61 -10.97 -3.52 2.54
CA ASN A 61 -11.85 -3.78 3.67
C ASN A 61 -12.83 -4.94 3.44
N HIS A 62 -13.20 -5.22 2.17
CA HIS A 62 -14.28 -6.13 1.85
C HIS A 62 -13.86 -7.31 0.97
N ASP A 63 -12.80 -7.15 0.18
CA ASP A 63 -12.38 -8.12 -0.83
C ASP A 63 -11.00 -8.75 -0.54
N LEU A 64 -10.59 -8.79 0.74
CA LEU A 64 -9.25 -9.24 1.11
C LEU A 64 -8.87 -10.61 0.52
N ASP A 65 -9.79 -11.58 0.54
CA ASP A 65 -9.51 -12.92 -0.01
C ASP A 65 -9.30 -12.87 -1.53
N LYS A 66 -10.06 -12.05 -2.26
CA LYS A 66 -9.86 -11.85 -3.71
C LYS A 66 -8.51 -11.20 -4.01
N ILE A 67 -8.13 -10.18 -3.23
CA ILE A 67 -6.82 -9.52 -3.34
C ILE A 67 -5.69 -10.51 -3.12
N VAL A 68 -5.78 -11.32 -2.07
CA VAL A 68 -4.77 -12.33 -1.74
C VAL A 68 -4.69 -13.42 -2.83
N ASN A 69 -5.82 -13.84 -3.40
CA ASN A 69 -5.84 -14.82 -4.49
C ASN A 69 -5.14 -14.26 -5.74
N VAL A 70 -5.46 -13.01 -6.16
CA VAL A 70 -4.76 -12.36 -7.28
C VAL A 70 -3.25 -12.29 -7.04
N ILE A 71 -2.82 -11.93 -5.83
CA ILE A 71 -1.39 -11.87 -5.47
C ILE A 71 -0.75 -13.26 -5.53
N ARG A 72 -1.43 -14.29 -5.03
CA ARG A 72 -0.93 -15.68 -5.06
C ARG A 72 -0.82 -16.25 -6.48
N ASP A 73 -1.81 -15.97 -7.32
CA ASP A 73 -1.83 -16.44 -8.70
C ASP A 73 -0.77 -15.73 -9.55
N PHE A 74 -0.63 -14.42 -9.37
CA PHE A 74 0.35 -13.61 -10.08
C PHE A 74 1.78 -13.84 -9.59
N ARG A 75 1.98 -14.19 -8.29
CA ARG A 75 3.28 -14.42 -7.62
C ARG A 75 4.26 -13.25 -7.84
N PRO A 76 3.93 -12.03 -7.38
CA PRO A 76 4.81 -10.88 -7.57
C PRO A 76 6.10 -11.01 -6.75
N ASP A 77 7.18 -10.48 -7.29
CA ASP A 77 8.44 -10.26 -6.55
C ASP A 77 8.27 -9.18 -5.47
N TYR A 78 7.47 -8.15 -5.79
CA TYR A 78 7.24 -6.99 -4.94
C TYR A 78 5.76 -6.67 -4.81
N VAL A 79 5.34 -6.34 -3.59
CA VAL A 79 4.03 -5.74 -3.33
C VAL A 79 4.25 -4.33 -2.80
N ILE A 80 3.69 -3.33 -3.50
CA ILE A 80 3.78 -1.92 -3.10
C ILE A 80 2.39 -1.45 -2.68
N ASN A 81 2.25 -0.98 -1.46
CA ASN A 81 0.96 -0.58 -0.91
C ASN A 81 0.87 0.94 -0.72
N PHE A 82 0.15 1.59 -1.64
CA PHE A 82 -0.24 3.00 -1.56
C PHE A 82 -1.65 3.18 -0.96
N ALA A 83 -2.39 2.08 -0.73
CA ALA A 83 -3.76 2.19 -0.26
C ALA A 83 -3.82 2.70 1.18
N ALA A 84 -4.54 3.79 1.35
CA ALA A 84 -4.82 4.39 2.64
C ALA A 84 -6.11 5.20 2.59
N GLN A 85 -6.79 5.31 3.72
CA GLN A 85 -7.76 6.36 3.96
C GLN A 85 -6.96 7.62 4.33
N GLY A 86 -6.91 8.60 3.41
CA GLY A 86 -6.22 9.87 3.58
C GLY A 86 -7.08 10.92 4.31
N MET A 87 -6.78 12.23 4.11
CA MET A 87 -7.54 13.36 4.63
C MET A 87 -7.51 13.48 6.16
N VAL A 88 -6.53 14.21 6.65
CA VAL A 88 -6.20 14.32 8.08
C VAL A 88 -7.33 14.94 8.90
N ALA A 89 -7.89 16.08 8.43
CA ALA A 89 -8.91 16.82 9.17
C ALA A 89 -10.21 16.01 9.35
N GLU A 90 -10.63 15.30 8.33
CA GLU A 90 -11.84 14.49 8.34
C GLU A 90 -11.72 13.27 9.27
N SER A 91 -10.49 12.84 9.58
CA SER A 91 -10.26 11.71 10.50
C SER A 91 -10.78 11.95 11.92
N TRP A 92 -11.05 13.20 12.29
CA TRP A 92 -11.68 13.56 13.57
C TRP A 92 -13.18 13.36 13.59
N GLN A 93 -13.83 13.29 12.43
CA GLN A 93 -15.29 13.14 12.35
C GLN A 93 -15.71 11.68 12.52
N HIS A 94 -14.99 10.75 11.88
CA HIS A 94 -15.27 9.32 11.88
C HIS A 94 -13.96 8.53 11.96
N PRO A 95 -13.23 8.60 13.10
CA PRO A 95 -11.89 8.00 13.23
C PRO A 95 -11.88 6.49 12.95
N GLU A 96 -12.97 5.79 13.25
CA GLU A 96 -13.12 4.36 13.04
C GLU A 96 -12.92 3.94 11.56
N HIS A 97 -13.28 4.80 10.59
CA HIS A 97 -13.06 4.50 9.17
C HIS A 97 -11.57 4.47 8.82
N TRP A 98 -10.79 5.37 9.44
CA TRP A 98 -9.33 5.40 9.26
C TRP A 98 -8.67 4.19 9.90
N PHE A 99 -9.08 3.81 11.12
CA PHE A 99 -8.56 2.62 11.77
C PHE A 99 -8.93 1.35 11.01
N GLN A 100 -10.17 1.25 10.52
CA GLN A 100 -10.61 0.11 9.73
C GLN A 100 -9.73 -0.09 8.49
N THR A 101 -9.52 0.96 7.70
CA THR A 101 -8.74 0.87 6.45
C THR A 101 -7.23 0.81 6.71
N ASN A 102 -6.71 1.76 7.50
CA ASN A 102 -5.26 1.95 7.63
C ASN A 102 -4.63 0.95 8.60
N ALA A 103 -5.35 0.47 9.61
CA ALA A 103 -4.83 -0.48 10.58
C ALA A 103 -5.40 -1.88 10.35
N VAL A 104 -6.68 -2.10 10.58
CA VAL A 104 -7.27 -3.46 10.61
C VAL A 104 -7.12 -4.18 9.28
N ALA A 105 -7.52 -3.56 8.17
CA ALA A 105 -7.43 -4.17 6.85
C ALA A 105 -5.97 -4.42 6.43
N ASN A 106 -5.07 -3.48 6.73
CA ASN A 106 -3.63 -3.65 6.44
C ASN A 106 -3.01 -4.79 7.28
N VAL A 107 -3.28 -4.85 8.58
CA VAL A 107 -2.77 -5.96 9.44
C VAL A 107 -3.28 -7.31 8.91
N SER A 108 -4.54 -7.38 8.50
CA SER A 108 -5.11 -8.60 7.90
C SER A 108 -4.42 -8.97 6.59
N LEU A 109 -4.11 -8.00 5.74
CA LEU A 109 -3.32 -8.20 4.52
C LEU A 109 -1.91 -8.73 4.86
N HIS A 110 -1.22 -8.09 5.82
CA HIS A 110 0.13 -8.48 6.23
C HIS A 110 0.16 -9.92 6.74
N ASP A 111 -0.83 -10.35 7.55
CA ASP A 111 -0.90 -11.75 8.03
C ASP A 111 -1.06 -12.75 6.89
N ARG A 112 -1.78 -12.40 5.83
CA ARG A 112 -1.91 -13.25 4.64
C ARG A 112 -0.62 -13.27 3.81
N LEU A 113 0.01 -12.10 3.59
CA LEU A 113 1.20 -11.97 2.75
C LEU A 113 2.46 -12.59 3.39
N ARG A 114 2.60 -12.56 4.72
CA ARG A 114 3.75 -13.20 5.38
C ARG A 114 3.84 -14.72 5.14
N LYS A 115 2.77 -15.34 4.66
CA LYS A 115 2.71 -16.76 4.29
C LYS A 115 3.07 -17.02 2.82
N CYS A 116 3.43 -15.97 2.06
CA CYS A 116 3.83 -16.06 0.66
C CYS A 116 5.35 -16.14 0.56
N ASP A 117 5.86 -17.29 0.12
CA ASP A 117 7.29 -17.61 0.03
C ASP A 117 8.01 -16.95 -1.17
N PHE A 118 7.25 -16.45 -2.14
CA PHE A 118 7.76 -15.81 -3.36
C PHE A 118 8.07 -14.33 -3.21
N LEU A 119 7.61 -13.70 -2.13
CA LEU A 119 7.69 -12.24 -1.97
C LEU A 119 9.10 -11.80 -1.56
N LYS A 120 9.78 -11.05 -2.42
CA LYS A 120 11.10 -10.49 -2.13
C LYS A 120 11.02 -9.28 -1.19
N LYS A 121 10.04 -8.36 -1.43
CA LYS A 121 9.78 -7.18 -0.59
C LYS A 121 8.32 -6.79 -0.60
N TYR A 122 7.87 -6.34 0.58
CA TYR A 122 6.64 -5.59 0.75
C TYR A 122 7.01 -4.15 1.11
N VAL A 123 6.58 -3.18 0.28
CA VAL A 123 6.81 -1.75 0.51
C VAL A 123 5.52 -1.12 1.03
N HIS A 124 5.56 -0.61 2.24
CA HIS A 124 4.44 0.10 2.85
C HIS A 124 4.66 1.60 2.77
N VAL A 125 3.89 2.29 1.94
CA VAL A 125 3.98 3.75 1.86
C VAL A 125 3.32 4.35 3.09
N SER A 126 4.11 4.78 4.06
CA SER A 126 3.67 5.39 5.30
C SER A 126 3.48 6.92 5.16
N THR A 127 3.59 7.65 6.26
CA THR A 127 3.43 9.12 6.32
C THR A 127 4.39 9.72 7.33
N PRO A 128 4.97 10.90 7.07
CA PRO A 128 5.78 11.60 8.08
C PRO A 128 4.98 12.04 9.31
N GLU A 129 3.66 12.08 9.23
CA GLU A 129 2.79 12.46 10.36
C GLU A 129 2.83 11.47 11.53
N VAL A 130 3.39 10.27 11.35
CA VAL A 130 3.64 9.32 12.45
C VAL A 130 4.59 9.90 13.50
N TYR A 131 5.41 10.88 13.12
CA TYR A 131 6.31 11.58 14.04
C TYR A 131 5.65 12.74 14.81
N GLY A 132 4.41 13.10 14.45
CA GLY A 132 3.65 14.17 15.09
C GLY A 132 4.18 15.57 14.77
N SER A 133 3.95 16.51 15.68
CA SER A 133 4.43 17.90 15.53
C SER A 133 5.94 17.97 15.80
N CYS A 134 6.71 18.23 14.74
CA CYS A 134 8.16 18.30 14.80
C CYS A 134 8.64 19.71 14.44
N SER A 135 9.81 20.09 14.98
CA SER A 135 10.55 21.29 14.58
C SER A 135 11.91 20.88 14.03
N GLY A 136 12.35 21.56 12.97
CA GLY A 136 13.64 21.29 12.34
C GLY A 136 13.67 20.00 11.52
N LEU A 137 14.85 19.44 11.32
CA LEU A 137 15.09 18.23 10.55
C LEU A 137 14.87 16.99 11.40
N VAL A 138 13.91 16.16 11.00
CA VAL A 138 13.64 14.86 11.63
C VAL A 138 14.17 13.75 10.74
N LYS A 139 14.99 12.88 11.31
CA LYS A 139 15.45 11.64 10.65
C LYS A 139 14.48 10.51 10.93
N GLU A 140 14.41 9.56 10.01
CA GLU A 140 13.65 8.31 10.21
C GLU A 140 14.07 7.59 11.49
N ASN A 141 13.10 7.23 12.29
CA ASN A 141 13.26 6.48 13.54
C ASN A 141 11.94 5.81 13.94
N ILE A 142 11.95 5.05 15.02
CA ILE A 142 10.77 4.32 15.53
C ILE A 142 10.02 5.05 16.67
N SER A 143 10.44 6.26 17.00
CA SER A 143 9.81 7.05 18.07
C SER A 143 8.60 7.81 17.52
N TYR A 144 7.51 7.09 17.29
CA TYR A 144 6.27 7.65 16.77
C TYR A 144 5.49 8.40 17.85
N VAL A 145 5.05 9.62 17.51
CA VAL A 145 4.24 10.49 18.38
C VAL A 145 3.09 11.09 17.55
N PRO A 146 2.25 10.24 16.93
CA PRO A 146 1.19 10.72 16.03
C PRO A 146 0.17 11.57 16.77
N SER A 147 -0.29 12.66 16.17
CA SER A 147 -1.15 13.67 16.80
C SER A 147 -2.59 13.70 16.26
N THR A 148 -2.94 12.85 15.29
CA THR A 148 -4.27 12.81 14.67
C THR A 148 -4.76 11.36 14.54
N PRO A 149 -6.08 11.10 14.48
CA PRO A 149 -6.59 9.74 14.23
C PRO A 149 -6.01 9.11 12.95
N TYR A 150 -5.87 9.90 11.87
CA TYR A 150 -5.19 9.48 10.65
C TYR A 150 -3.77 8.98 10.96
N ALA A 151 -2.96 9.83 11.59
CA ALA A 151 -1.55 9.50 11.86
C ALA A 151 -1.42 8.29 12.80
N VAL A 152 -2.29 8.18 13.83
CA VAL A 152 -2.32 7.02 14.74
C VAL A 152 -2.67 5.75 13.98
N SER A 153 -3.66 5.79 13.10
CA SER A 153 -4.05 4.61 12.30
C SER A 153 -2.93 4.15 11.36
N ARG A 154 -2.13 5.09 10.82
CA ARG A 154 -0.95 4.77 9.99
C ARG A 154 0.17 4.17 10.82
N ALA A 155 0.49 4.81 11.97
CA ALA A 155 1.50 4.31 12.90
C ALA A 155 1.19 2.89 13.40
N ALA A 156 -0.08 2.57 13.62
CA ALA A 156 -0.51 1.23 14.03
C ALA A 156 -0.14 0.16 12.99
N ALA A 157 -0.33 0.44 11.69
CA ALA A 157 0.08 -0.46 10.62
C ALA A 157 1.61 -0.62 10.57
N ASP A 158 2.36 0.48 10.66
CA ASP A 158 3.84 0.46 10.66
C ASP A 158 4.37 -0.37 11.84
N MET A 159 3.84 -0.15 13.05
CA MET A 159 4.23 -0.89 14.26
C MET A 159 3.91 -2.39 14.13
N SER A 160 2.77 -2.74 13.53
CA SER A 160 2.42 -4.13 13.22
C SER A 160 3.45 -4.77 12.27
N LEU A 161 3.83 -4.08 11.20
CA LEU A 161 4.83 -4.55 10.24
C LEU A 161 6.20 -4.73 10.90
N MET A 162 6.62 -3.81 11.78
CA MET A 162 7.86 -3.98 12.55
C MET A 162 7.81 -5.24 13.43
N SER A 163 6.66 -5.56 14.03
CA SER A 163 6.51 -6.81 14.80
C SER A 163 6.55 -8.04 13.91
N PHE A 164 5.95 -8.00 12.73
CA PHE A 164 6.00 -9.10 11.76
C PHE A 164 7.41 -9.32 11.20
N TYR A 165 8.16 -8.26 10.94
CA TYR A 165 9.56 -8.37 10.58
C TYR A 165 10.37 -9.08 11.68
N ARG A 166 10.23 -8.66 12.93
CA ARG A 166 10.98 -9.23 14.07
C ARG A 166 10.62 -10.69 14.35
N THR A 167 9.33 -11.04 14.22
CA THR A 167 8.84 -12.37 14.60
C THR A 167 8.93 -13.38 13.46
N TYR A 168 8.66 -12.95 12.24
CA TYR A 168 8.51 -13.86 11.08
C TYR A 168 9.55 -13.61 9.97
N GLY A 169 10.39 -12.58 10.10
CA GLY A 169 11.28 -12.18 9.02
C GLY A 169 10.54 -11.62 7.80
N PHE A 170 9.30 -11.10 7.99
CA PHE A 170 8.50 -10.56 6.88
C PHE A 170 9.27 -9.43 6.17
N PRO A 171 9.53 -9.51 4.84
CA PRO A 171 10.48 -8.65 4.14
C PRO A 171 9.91 -7.26 3.84
N VAL A 172 9.69 -6.44 4.88
CA VAL A 172 9.08 -5.11 4.77
C VAL A 172 10.10 -3.99 4.63
N VAL A 173 9.69 -2.93 3.91
CA VAL A 173 10.31 -1.60 3.85
C VAL A 173 9.19 -0.56 3.98
N PHE A 174 9.47 0.57 4.68
CA PHE A 174 8.58 1.72 4.79
C PHE A 174 9.07 2.85 3.90
#